data_b43b26c1667849b577220b575c4403d0
#
_entry.id   b43b26c1667849b577220b575c4403d0
#
_cell.length_a   1.000
_cell.length_b   1.000
_cell.length_c   1.000
_cell.angle_alpha   90.00
_cell.angle_beta   90.00
_cell.angle_gamma   90.00
#
_symmetry.space_group_name_H-M   'P 1'
#
loop_
_entity.id
_entity.type
_entity.pdbx_description
1 polymer ?
#
loop_
_entity_poly.entity_id
_entity_poly.type
_entity_poly.pdbx_seq_one_letter_code
_entity_poly.pdbx_strand_id
1 'polypeptide(L)'
;MKKLLFSAVSLDIGGIENALVNLLNYLARTDKYEITLFLEKKEGIFLDKIDKKIQICVYCPNDSKVIILRKGINFIKQTMFKMKYKNKYDFSCAYATYSKPASFVARTASKNSCLWVHSEYMQMFDNNKSKYVEFFEG
;
A
#
# COMPACT_ATOMS: atom_id res chain seq x y z
N MET A 1 -5.45 14.88 -15.54
CA MET A 1 -5.35 13.40 -15.40
C MET A 1 -5.84 12.99 -14.00
N LYS A 2 -6.46 11.83 -13.90
CA LYS A 2 -6.85 11.29 -12.58
C LYS A 2 -5.62 10.75 -11.86
N LYS A 3 -5.54 10.99 -10.55
CA LYS A 3 -4.44 10.55 -9.71
C LYS A 3 -4.79 9.25 -9.01
N LEU A 4 -4.02 8.21 -9.28
CA LEU A 4 -4.18 6.89 -8.69
C LEU A 4 -3.03 6.59 -7.74
N LEU A 5 -3.35 5.98 -6.60
CA LEU A 5 -2.35 5.49 -5.67
C LEU A 5 -2.53 3.99 -5.45
N PHE A 6 -1.44 3.25 -5.53
CA PHE A 6 -1.37 1.85 -5.12
C PHE A 6 -0.37 1.70 -3.98
N SER A 7 -0.63 0.78 -3.07
CA SER A 7 0.29 0.47 -1.97
C SER A 7 0.52 -1.04 -1.87
N ALA A 8 1.77 -1.42 -1.64
CA ALA A 8 2.21 -2.80 -1.49
C ALA A 8 3.37 -2.90 -0.51
N VAL A 9 3.78 -4.11 -0.15
CA VAL A 9 4.93 -4.33 0.75
C VAL A 9 6.24 -4.12 0.02
N SER A 10 6.47 -4.91 -1.02
CA SER A 10 7.68 -4.89 -1.87
C SER A 10 7.32 -5.36 -3.28
N LEU A 11 8.30 -5.46 -4.17
CA LEU A 11 8.13 -6.03 -5.50
C LEU A 11 9.03 -7.26 -5.69
N ASP A 12 9.05 -8.13 -4.69
CA ASP A 12 9.79 -9.38 -4.69
C ASP A 12 9.17 -10.44 -5.63
N ILE A 13 9.68 -11.66 -5.55
CA ILE A 13 9.19 -12.77 -6.38
C ILE A 13 7.80 -13.19 -5.88
N GLY A 14 6.79 -12.99 -6.72
CA GLY A 14 5.43 -13.45 -6.42
C GLY A 14 4.45 -13.18 -7.54
N GLY A 15 3.36 -13.94 -7.54
CA GLY A 15 2.28 -13.75 -8.53
C GLY A 15 1.50 -12.46 -8.32
N ILE A 16 1.36 -12.04 -7.06
CA ILE A 16 0.67 -10.81 -6.68
C ILE A 16 1.47 -9.59 -7.15
N GLU A 17 2.77 -9.58 -6.90
CA GLU A 17 3.70 -8.52 -7.30
C GLU A 17 3.79 -8.40 -8.82
N ASN A 18 3.88 -9.53 -9.52
CA ASN A 18 3.87 -9.55 -10.98
C ASN A 18 2.55 -9.03 -11.55
N ALA A 19 1.41 -9.41 -10.98
CA ALA A 19 0.10 -8.92 -11.39
C ALA A 19 -0.03 -7.40 -11.16
N LEU A 20 0.46 -6.90 -10.01
CA LEU A 20 0.49 -5.46 -9.72
C LEU A 20 1.31 -4.69 -10.76
N VAL A 21 2.54 -5.15 -11.04
CA VAL A 21 3.44 -4.52 -12.01
C VAL A 21 2.80 -4.46 -13.40
N ASN A 22 2.18 -5.56 -13.85
CA ASN A 22 1.49 -5.62 -15.13
C ASN A 22 0.30 -4.65 -15.18
N LEU A 23 -0.51 -4.58 -14.12
CA LEU A 23 -1.63 -3.65 -14.00
C LEU A 23 -1.15 -2.20 -14.08
N LEU A 24 -0.14 -1.85 -13.28
CA LEU A 24 0.38 -0.48 -13.21
C LEU A 24 0.97 -0.05 -14.56
N ASN A 25 1.76 -0.92 -15.20
CA ASN A 25 2.35 -0.65 -16.50
C ASN A 25 1.27 -0.50 -17.59
N TYR A 26 0.23 -1.31 -17.55
CA TYR A 26 -0.91 -1.16 -18.45
C TYR A 26 -1.58 0.19 -18.27
N LEU A 27 -1.88 0.58 -17.05
CA LEU A 27 -2.51 1.88 -16.76
C LEU A 27 -1.61 3.06 -17.16
N ALA A 28 -0.29 2.97 -16.94
CA ALA A 28 0.67 4.00 -17.32
C ALA A 28 0.73 4.24 -18.82
N ARG A 29 0.58 3.17 -19.63
CA ARG A 29 0.58 3.25 -21.10
C ARG A 29 -0.65 3.95 -21.67
N THR A 30 -1.75 4.04 -20.90
CA THR A 30 -2.96 4.73 -21.36
C THR A 30 -2.83 6.25 -21.37
N ASP A 31 -1.83 6.80 -20.70
CA ASP A 31 -1.60 8.25 -20.52
C ASP A 31 -2.79 9.02 -19.90
N LYS A 32 -3.72 8.31 -19.27
CA LYS A 32 -4.92 8.88 -18.65
C LYS A 32 -4.74 9.13 -17.14
N TYR A 33 -3.71 8.52 -16.53
CA TYR A 33 -3.53 8.47 -15.10
C TYR A 33 -2.13 8.91 -14.68
N GLU A 34 -2.07 9.67 -13.60
CA GLU A 34 -0.85 9.92 -12.83
C GLU A 34 -0.80 8.88 -11.71
N ILE A 35 0.16 7.97 -11.76
CA ILE A 35 0.22 6.80 -10.89
C ILE A 35 1.35 6.93 -9.88
N THR A 36 1.02 6.74 -8.60
CA THR A 36 1.99 6.64 -7.52
C THR A 36 1.88 5.26 -6.87
N LEU A 37 3.02 4.58 -6.74
CA LEU A 37 3.15 3.33 -6.01
C LEU A 37 3.89 3.58 -4.70
N PHE A 38 3.23 3.32 -3.58
CA PHE A 38 3.85 3.29 -2.26
C PHE A 38 4.27 1.88 -1.89
N LEU A 39 5.53 1.72 -1.51
CA LEU A 39 6.08 0.47 -1.01
C LEU A 39 6.50 0.64 0.45
N GLU A 40 6.36 -0.41 1.25
CA GLU A 40 6.97 -0.44 2.58
C GLU A 40 8.49 -0.55 2.45
N LYS A 41 8.94 -1.37 1.50
CA LYS A 41 10.36 -1.55 1.17
C LYS A 41 10.56 -1.41 -0.33
N LYS A 42 11.45 -0.51 -0.72
CA LYS A 42 11.83 -0.34 -2.13
C LYS A 42 12.86 -1.40 -2.51
N GLU A 43 12.40 -2.64 -2.60
CA GLU A 43 13.20 -3.81 -2.97
C GLU A 43 12.38 -4.77 -3.83
N GLY A 44 13.06 -5.66 -4.53
CA GLY A 44 12.46 -6.74 -5.32
C GLY A 44 12.83 -6.71 -6.80
N ILE A 45 12.80 -7.88 -7.41
CA ILE A 45 13.20 -8.10 -8.81
C ILE A 45 12.31 -7.40 -9.84
N PHE A 46 11.10 -7.03 -9.46
CA PHE A 46 10.17 -6.35 -10.36
C PHE A 46 10.31 -4.83 -10.37
N LEU A 47 11.15 -4.23 -9.52
CA LEU A 47 11.39 -2.78 -9.52
C LEU A 47 11.84 -2.26 -10.88
N ASP A 48 12.75 -2.98 -11.54
CA ASP A 48 13.28 -2.60 -12.85
C ASP A 48 12.27 -2.76 -13.99
N LYS A 49 11.16 -3.46 -13.73
CA LYS A 49 10.07 -3.69 -14.71
C LYS A 49 8.96 -2.64 -14.62
N ILE A 50 8.99 -1.76 -13.61
CA ILE A 50 8.03 -0.68 -13.46
C ILE A 50 8.28 0.40 -14.53
N ASP A 51 7.20 0.85 -15.18
CA ASP A 51 7.26 1.95 -16.14
C ASP A 51 7.77 3.23 -15.44
N LYS A 52 8.67 3.94 -16.10
CA LYS A 52 9.30 5.17 -15.58
C LYS A 52 8.32 6.32 -15.32
N LYS A 53 7.13 6.26 -15.89
CA LYS A 53 6.05 7.23 -15.63
C LYS A 53 5.42 7.05 -14.23
N ILE A 54 5.63 5.90 -13.59
CA ILE A 54 5.08 5.59 -12.27
C ILE A 54 6.02 6.13 -11.20
N GLN A 55 5.48 6.99 -10.33
CA GLN A 55 6.24 7.51 -9.19
C GLN A 55 6.29 6.45 -8.08
N ILE A 56 7.49 6.04 -7.69
CA ILE A 56 7.69 5.11 -6.56
C ILE A 56 8.04 5.90 -5.31
N CYS A 57 7.26 5.71 -4.26
CA CYS A 57 7.48 6.28 -2.93
C CYS A 57 7.60 5.18 -1.88
N VAL A 58 8.20 5.52 -0.74
CA VAL A 58 8.33 4.58 0.39
C VAL A 58 7.59 5.11 1.60
N TYR A 59 6.83 4.24 2.24
CA TYR A 59 6.24 4.44 3.54
C TYR A 59 6.50 3.20 4.40
N CYS A 60 7.52 3.27 5.24
CA CYS A 60 7.91 2.19 6.14
C CYS A 60 7.69 2.60 7.60
N PRO A 61 6.84 1.91 8.36
CA PRO A 61 6.72 2.13 9.79
C PRO A 61 8.02 1.79 10.51
N ASN A 62 8.21 2.40 11.68
CA ASN A 62 9.33 2.03 12.56
C ASN A 62 9.00 0.72 13.28
N ASP A 63 9.94 -0.21 13.31
CA ASP A 63 9.84 -1.53 13.95
C ASP A 63 10.76 -1.68 15.18
N SER A 64 11.22 -0.58 15.74
CA SER A 64 12.07 -0.56 16.93
C SER A 64 11.51 -1.45 18.05
N LYS A 65 12.40 -2.17 18.74
CA LYS A 65 12.05 -3.02 19.89
C LYS A 65 11.53 -2.22 21.09
N VAL A 66 11.89 -0.94 21.21
CA VAL A 66 11.41 -0.04 22.25
C VAL A 66 10.01 0.44 21.90
N ILE A 67 9.00 -0.04 22.60
CA ILE A 67 7.58 0.20 22.29
C ILE A 67 7.22 1.69 22.28
N ILE A 68 7.68 2.46 23.28
CA ILE A 68 7.39 3.90 23.36
C ILE A 68 7.99 4.66 22.19
N LEU A 69 9.24 4.36 21.84
CA LEU A 69 9.94 4.97 20.70
C LEU A 69 9.25 4.61 19.39
N ARG A 70 8.90 3.33 19.19
CA ARG A 70 8.17 2.85 18.03
C ARG A 70 6.83 3.56 17.83
N LYS A 71 6.02 3.64 18.91
CA LYS A 71 4.72 4.32 18.85
C LYS A 71 4.85 5.80 18.53
N GLY A 72 5.80 6.49 19.19
CA GLY A 72 6.05 7.93 18.95
C GLY A 72 6.49 8.22 17.53
N ILE A 73 7.45 7.49 17.01
CA ILE A 73 7.95 7.67 15.62
C ILE A 73 6.84 7.34 14.61
N ASN A 74 6.08 6.26 14.82
CA ASN A 74 5.00 5.90 13.92
C ASN A 74 3.88 6.93 13.93
N PHE A 75 3.55 7.49 15.08
CA PHE A 75 2.59 8.59 15.17
C PHE A 75 3.03 9.82 14.37
N ILE A 76 4.29 10.21 14.48
CA ILE A 76 4.86 11.33 13.70
C ILE A 76 4.82 11.00 12.19
N LYS A 77 5.26 9.81 11.78
CA LYS A 77 5.23 9.39 10.37
C LYS A 77 3.80 9.39 9.80
N GLN A 78 2.83 8.89 10.56
CA GLN A 78 1.42 8.89 10.16
C GLN A 78 0.87 10.31 10.03
N THR A 79 1.19 11.19 10.96
CA THR A 79 0.75 12.59 10.94
C THR A 79 1.33 13.32 9.73
N MET A 80 2.63 13.15 9.47
CA MET A 80 3.29 13.74 8.29
C MET A 80 2.69 13.20 6.99
N PHE A 81 2.42 11.90 6.91
CA PHE A 81 1.78 11.29 5.76
C PHE A 81 0.37 11.86 5.52
N LYS A 82 -0.45 11.96 6.59
CA LYS A 82 -1.77 12.58 6.52
C LYS A 82 -1.71 14.02 6.04
N MET A 83 -0.80 14.83 6.57
CA MET A 83 -0.65 16.23 6.15
C MET A 83 -0.31 16.36 4.67
N LYS A 84 0.54 15.45 4.15
CA LYS A 84 1.02 15.51 2.77
C LYS A 84 0.05 14.89 1.76
N TYR A 85 -0.61 13.79 2.08
CA TYR A 85 -1.30 12.95 1.10
C TYR A 85 -2.81 12.78 1.34
N LYS A 86 -3.37 13.26 2.44
CA LYS A 86 -4.80 13.06 2.76
C LYS A 86 -5.71 13.56 1.65
N ASN A 87 -6.50 12.66 1.09
CA ASN A 87 -7.49 12.93 0.04
C ASN A 87 -6.93 13.65 -1.21
N LYS A 88 -5.67 13.39 -1.55
CA LYS A 88 -5.02 14.00 -2.73
C LYS A 88 -5.11 13.15 -4.00
N TYR A 89 -5.63 11.95 -3.88
CA TYR A 89 -5.81 11.03 -5.00
C TYR A 89 -7.29 10.80 -5.27
N ASP A 90 -7.63 10.57 -6.54
CA ASP A 90 -9.01 10.27 -6.97
C ASP A 90 -9.42 8.87 -6.58
N PHE A 91 -8.45 7.94 -6.58
CA PHE A 91 -8.63 6.55 -6.18
C PHE A 91 -7.34 6.00 -5.56
N SER A 92 -7.50 5.07 -4.62
CA SER A 92 -6.37 4.35 -4.02
C SER A 92 -6.70 2.90 -3.76
N CYS A 93 -5.69 2.04 -3.85
CA CYS A 93 -5.83 0.61 -3.63
C CYS A 93 -4.66 0.06 -2.80
N ALA A 94 -4.97 -0.58 -1.68
CA ALA A 94 -4.01 -1.42 -0.98
C ALA A 94 -3.97 -2.79 -1.66
N TYR A 95 -2.91 -3.03 -2.42
CA TYR A 95 -2.74 -4.26 -3.20
C TYR A 95 -2.08 -5.38 -2.41
N ALA A 96 -1.39 -5.05 -1.32
CA ALA A 96 -0.85 -6.02 -0.38
C ALA A 96 -1.93 -6.42 0.62
N THR A 97 -2.49 -7.58 0.43
CA THR A 97 -3.44 -8.18 1.36
C THR A 97 -2.82 -8.25 2.77
N TYR A 98 -3.58 -7.85 3.78
CA TYR A 98 -3.20 -7.93 5.21
C TYR A 98 -2.03 -7.06 5.67
N SER A 99 -1.57 -6.10 4.86
CA SER A 99 -0.61 -5.10 5.33
C SER A 99 -1.33 -3.90 5.95
N LYS A 100 -1.16 -3.69 7.26
CA LYS A 100 -1.68 -2.50 7.94
C LYS A 100 -1.09 -1.19 7.39
N PRO A 101 0.23 -1.08 7.13
CA PRO A 101 0.80 0.12 6.51
C PRO A 101 0.25 0.40 5.11
N ALA A 102 0.14 -0.62 4.26
CA ALA A 102 -0.42 -0.44 2.92
C ALA A 102 -1.89 0.00 2.95
N SER A 103 -2.69 -0.58 3.87
CA SER A 103 -4.09 -0.17 4.08
C SER A 103 -4.19 1.26 4.60
N PHE A 104 -3.34 1.66 5.55
CA PHE A 104 -3.29 3.02 6.06
C PHE A 104 -2.98 4.04 4.95
N VAL A 105 -1.99 3.75 4.11
CA VAL A 105 -1.61 4.59 2.97
C VAL A 105 -2.80 4.78 2.02
N ALA A 106 -3.45 3.69 1.60
CA ALA A 106 -4.58 3.76 0.68
C ALA A 106 -5.76 4.52 1.29
N ARG A 107 -6.19 4.19 2.50
CA ARG A 107 -7.33 4.84 3.19
C ARG A 107 -7.11 6.33 3.45
N THR A 108 -5.87 6.73 3.65
CA THR A 108 -5.53 8.15 3.87
C THR A 108 -5.50 8.93 2.56
N ALA A 109 -4.99 8.33 1.49
CA ALA A 109 -4.73 9.01 0.24
C ALA A 109 -5.99 9.39 -0.54
N SER A 110 -7.07 8.60 -0.43
CA SER A 110 -8.33 8.85 -1.15
C SER A 110 -9.55 8.46 -0.32
N LYS A 111 -10.65 9.16 -0.55
CA LYS A 111 -11.99 8.74 -0.07
C LYS A 111 -12.51 7.51 -0.81
N ASN A 112 -12.09 7.33 -2.06
CA ASN A 112 -12.40 6.17 -2.89
C ASN A 112 -11.27 5.16 -2.78
N SER A 113 -11.19 4.46 -1.66
CA SER A 113 -10.14 3.48 -1.40
C SER A 113 -10.68 2.06 -1.34
N CYS A 114 -9.86 1.11 -1.75
CA CYS A 114 -10.16 -0.32 -1.65
C CYS A 114 -8.96 -1.11 -1.14
N LEU A 115 -9.25 -2.31 -0.66
CA LEU A 115 -8.29 -3.35 -0.35
C LEU A 115 -8.48 -4.48 -1.36
N TRP A 116 -7.44 -4.85 -2.08
CA TRP A 116 -7.49 -5.98 -2.99
C TRP A 116 -7.08 -7.26 -2.27
N VAL A 117 -8.03 -8.16 -2.10
CA VAL A 117 -7.82 -9.44 -1.40
C VAL A 117 -7.45 -10.51 -2.43
N HIS A 118 -6.27 -11.12 -2.27
CA HIS A 118 -5.72 -12.12 -3.19
C HIS A 118 -5.90 -13.56 -2.75
N SER A 119 -6.32 -13.79 -1.51
CA SER A 119 -6.47 -15.12 -0.93
C SER A 119 -7.65 -15.17 0.04
N GLU A 120 -8.04 -16.36 0.44
CA GLU A 120 -9.09 -16.55 1.43
C GLU A 120 -8.64 -15.97 2.79
N TYR A 121 -9.29 -14.90 3.19
CA TYR A 121 -8.91 -14.13 4.38
C TYR A 121 -9.13 -14.87 5.69
N MET A 122 -10.09 -15.78 5.76
CA MET A 122 -10.35 -16.57 6.98
C MET A 122 -9.17 -17.50 7.32
N GLN A 123 -8.52 -18.09 6.32
CA GLN A 123 -7.34 -18.94 6.52
C GLN A 123 -6.14 -18.14 7.00
N MET A 124 -5.97 -16.90 6.51
CA MET A 124 -4.87 -16.04 6.92
C MET A 124 -4.92 -15.64 8.40
N PHE A 125 -6.10 -15.66 9.00
CA PHE A 125 -6.29 -15.36 10.42
C PHE A 125 -6.49 -16.62 11.27
N ASP A 126 -6.09 -17.79 10.78
CA ASP A 126 -6.27 -19.07 11.47
C ASP A 126 -7.72 -19.30 11.94
N ASN A 127 -8.70 -18.89 11.14
CA ASN A 127 -10.13 -18.85 11.50
C ASN A 127 -10.43 -18.04 12.78
N ASN A 128 -9.54 -17.15 13.17
CA ASN A 128 -9.72 -16.31 14.36
C ASN A 128 -10.49 -15.03 14.02
N LYS A 129 -11.78 -15.03 14.32
CA LYS A 129 -12.67 -13.89 14.07
C LYS A 129 -12.20 -12.58 14.73
N SER A 130 -11.60 -12.64 15.92
CA SER A 130 -11.13 -11.44 16.63
C SER A 130 -10.03 -10.72 15.86
N LYS A 131 -9.06 -11.47 15.33
CA LYS A 131 -7.99 -10.88 14.49
C LYS A 131 -8.53 -10.32 13.17
N TYR A 132 -9.49 -11.01 12.57
CA TYR A 132 -10.16 -10.54 11.37
C TYR A 132 -10.87 -9.21 11.59
N VAL A 133 -11.70 -9.12 12.65
CA VAL A 133 -12.42 -7.90 13.02
C VAL A 133 -11.44 -6.77 13.32
N GLU A 134 -10.39 -7.02 14.10
CA GLU A 134 -9.34 -6.02 14.38
C GLU A 134 -8.70 -5.47 13.12
N PHE A 135 -8.49 -6.30 12.09
CA PHE A 135 -7.88 -5.86 10.85
C PHE A 135 -8.83 -5.01 9.98
N PHE A 136 -10.09 -5.43 9.82
CA PHE A 136 -11.03 -4.81 8.89
C PHE A 136 -11.89 -3.70 9.51
N GLU A 137 -12.13 -3.72 10.81
CA GLU A 137 -12.94 -2.74 11.51
C GLU A 137 -12.12 -1.75 12.34
N GLY A 138 -10.81 -1.98 12.50
CA GLY A 138 -9.88 -1.21 13.33
C GLY A 138 -9.40 0.13 12.74
#